data_6fc4a2967e1106babfbb8d3857246829
#
_entry.id   6fc4a2967e1106babfbb8d3857246829
#
_cell.length_a   1.000
_cell.length_b   1.000
_cell.length_c   1.000
_cell.angle_alpha   90.00
_cell.angle_beta   90.00
_cell.angle_gamma   90.00
#
_symmetry.space_group_name_H-M   'P 1'
#
loop_
_entity.id
_entity.type
_entity.pdbx_description
1 polymer ?
#
loop_
_entity_poly.entity_id
_entity_poly.type
_entity_poly.pdbx_seq_one_letter_code
_entity_poly.pdbx_strand_id
1 'polypeptide(L)'
;MEAITNLTSAFMNLFYEGGKQFTSWVTGIIPLILMLLVFMNSLVAFIGQERVNRFAKFCTGNPLLRYLVLPFVSALMLGNPMALSMGKFLPEFYKPAYYAAASYHCHTNSGIFAHINPGEIFIYLG
;
A
#
# COMPACT_ATOMS: atom_id res chain seq x y z
N MET A 1 -12.05 48.73 -5.99
CA MET A 1 -12.56 47.88 -4.89
C MET A 1 -13.08 46.54 -5.39
N GLU A 2 -13.78 46.46 -6.50
CA GLU A 2 -14.31 45.21 -7.09
C GLU A 2 -13.24 44.14 -7.37
N ALA A 3 -12.05 44.55 -7.86
CA ALA A 3 -10.97 43.58 -8.14
C ALA A 3 -10.46 42.86 -6.88
N ILE A 4 -10.37 43.56 -5.76
CA ILE A 4 -9.94 43.00 -4.47
C ILE A 4 -11.03 42.05 -3.95
N THR A 5 -12.29 42.43 -4.04
CA THR A 5 -13.42 41.59 -3.62
C THR A 5 -13.49 40.33 -4.45
N ASN A 6 -13.28 40.42 -5.77
CA ASN A 6 -13.27 39.26 -6.67
C ASN A 6 -12.10 38.32 -6.37
N LEU A 7 -10.91 38.85 -6.08
CA LEU A 7 -9.73 38.08 -5.71
C LEU A 7 -9.97 37.33 -4.38
N THR A 8 -10.53 38.03 -3.39
CA THR A 8 -10.86 37.43 -2.09
C THR A 8 -11.89 36.32 -2.24
N SER A 9 -12.93 36.55 -3.04
CA SER A 9 -13.96 35.54 -3.31
C SER A 9 -13.40 34.33 -4.04
N ALA A 10 -12.53 34.53 -5.04
CA ALA A 10 -11.88 33.44 -5.74
C ALA A 10 -10.98 32.60 -4.81
N PHE A 11 -10.24 33.27 -3.93
CA PHE A 11 -9.41 32.61 -2.92
C PHE A 11 -10.25 31.78 -1.94
N MET A 12 -11.31 32.34 -1.42
CA MET A 12 -12.24 31.61 -0.52
C MET A 12 -12.89 30.40 -1.22
N ASN A 13 -13.29 30.57 -2.48
CA ASN A 13 -13.88 29.49 -3.28
C ASN A 13 -12.88 28.34 -3.50
N LEU A 14 -11.59 28.64 -3.73
CA LEU A 14 -10.55 27.63 -3.86
C LEU A 14 -10.47 26.73 -2.61
N PHE A 15 -10.46 27.35 -1.43
CA PHE A 15 -10.46 26.58 -0.16
C PHE A 15 -11.73 25.79 0.07
N TYR A 16 -12.88 26.36 -0.30
CA TYR A 16 -14.15 25.68 -0.18
C TYR A 16 -14.24 24.45 -1.09
N GLU A 17 -13.85 24.57 -2.35
CA GLU A 17 -13.83 23.43 -3.27
C GLU A 17 -12.76 22.42 -2.89
N GLY A 18 -11.59 22.84 -2.43
CA GLY A 18 -10.56 21.96 -1.85
C GLY A 18 -11.09 21.18 -0.65
N GLY A 19 -11.84 21.82 0.25
CA GLY A 19 -12.47 21.19 1.39
C GLY A 19 -13.53 20.15 1.00
N LYS A 20 -14.35 20.44 0.01
CA LYS A 20 -15.30 19.47 -0.56
C LYS A 20 -14.60 18.25 -1.15
N GLN A 21 -13.56 18.47 -1.94
CA GLN A 21 -12.79 17.41 -2.54
C GLN A 21 -12.13 16.52 -1.48
N PHE A 22 -11.52 17.13 -0.47
CA PHE A 22 -10.95 16.41 0.68
C PHE A 22 -12.01 15.56 1.41
N THR A 23 -13.17 16.14 1.71
CA THR A 23 -14.27 15.42 2.37
C THR A 23 -14.76 14.24 1.51
N SER A 24 -14.87 14.43 0.21
CA SER A 24 -15.23 13.35 -0.72
C SER A 24 -14.23 12.19 -0.68
N TRP A 25 -12.95 12.49 -0.67
CA TRP A 25 -11.91 11.45 -0.53
C TRP A 25 -11.95 10.74 0.82
N VAL A 26 -12.09 11.49 1.90
CA VAL A 26 -12.19 10.92 3.25
C VAL A 26 -13.36 9.96 3.37
N THR A 27 -14.53 10.36 2.90
CA THR A 27 -15.77 9.56 3.02
C THR A 27 -15.83 8.40 2.03
N GLY A 28 -15.23 8.52 0.86
CA GLY A 28 -15.23 7.48 -0.17
C GLY A 28 -14.09 6.48 -0.04
N ILE A 29 -12.87 6.95 0.13
CA ILE A 29 -11.66 6.12 0.04
C ILE A 29 -11.27 5.52 1.38
N ILE A 30 -11.28 6.30 2.46
CA ILE A 30 -10.80 5.82 3.78
C ILE A 30 -11.61 4.63 4.29
N PRO A 31 -12.95 4.61 4.26
CA PRO A 31 -13.72 3.44 4.69
C PRO A 31 -13.38 2.18 3.89
N LEU A 32 -13.20 2.31 2.57
CA LEU A 32 -12.83 1.19 1.70
C LEU A 32 -11.46 0.62 2.07
N ILE A 33 -10.48 1.49 2.27
CA ILE A 33 -9.12 1.07 2.68
C ILE A 33 -9.15 0.37 4.04
N LEU A 34 -9.87 0.92 5.01
CA LEU A 34 -10.00 0.32 6.34
C LEU A 34 -10.65 -1.06 6.28
N MET A 35 -11.71 -1.23 5.50
CA MET A 35 -12.34 -2.54 5.29
C MET A 35 -11.37 -3.55 4.67
N LEU A 36 -10.61 -3.14 3.64
CA LEU A 36 -9.59 -4.00 3.02
C LEU A 36 -8.49 -4.38 3.99
N LEU A 37 -7.97 -3.41 4.78
CA LEU A 37 -6.96 -3.69 5.80
C LEU A 37 -7.46 -4.68 6.87
N VAL A 38 -8.67 -4.48 7.38
CA VAL A 38 -9.28 -5.40 8.35
C VAL A 38 -9.47 -6.79 7.74
N PHE A 39 -9.97 -6.86 6.52
CA PHE A 39 -10.16 -8.12 5.81
C PHE A 39 -8.84 -8.87 5.61
N MET A 40 -7.79 -8.19 5.14
CA MET A 40 -6.48 -8.81 4.94
C MET A 40 -5.84 -9.25 6.25
N ASN A 41 -5.91 -8.44 7.31
CA ASN A 41 -5.44 -8.82 8.63
C ASN A 41 -6.20 -10.03 9.20
N SER A 42 -7.51 -10.09 8.97
CA SER A 42 -8.34 -11.23 9.37
C SER A 42 -7.97 -12.51 8.62
N LEU A 43 -7.67 -12.40 7.30
CA LEU A 43 -7.16 -13.54 6.52
C LEU A 43 -5.83 -14.05 7.06
N VAL A 44 -4.89 -13.17 7.37
CA VAL A 44 -3.58 -13.54 7.95
C VAL A 44 -3.77 -14.18 9.33
N ALA A 45 -4.66 -13.66 10.16
CA ALA A 45 -4.99 -14.22 11.46
C ALA A 45 -5.64 -15.62 11.33
N PHE A 46 -6.52 -15.81 10.35
CA PHE A 46 -7.19 -17.07 10.07
C PHE A 46 -6.23 -18.14 9.54
N ILE A 47 -5.35 -17.78 8.60
CA ILE A 47 -4.32 -18.69 8.05
C ILE A 47 -3.28 -19.04 9.11
N GLY A 48 -2.97 -18.10 10.01
CA GLY A 48 -1.97 -18.21 11.05
C GLY A 48 -0.59 -17.71 10.58
N GLN A 49 0.01 -16.86 11.38
CA GLN A 49 1.31 -16.24 11.10
C GLN A 49 2.43 -17.28 10.87
N GLU A 50 2.36 -18.41 11.55
CA GLU A 50 3.35 -19.48 11.37
C GLU A 50 3.30 -20.11 9.97
N ARG A 51 2.11 -20.26 9.39
CA ARG A 51 1.97 -20.77 8.02
C ARG A 51 2.51 -19.80 7.00
N VAL A 52 2.26 -18.51 7.19
CA VAL A 52 2.84 -17.44 6.36
C VAL A 52 4.37 -17.45 6.44
N ASN A 53 4.93 -17.58 7.64
CA ASN A 53 6.37 -17.68 7.84
C ASN A 53 6.97 -18.95 7.22
N ARG A 54 6.26 -20.08 7.29
CA ARG A 54 6.68 -21.34 6.66
C ARG A 54 6.67 -21.23 5.15
N PHE A 55 5.66 -20.60 4.58
CA PHE A 55 5.59 -20.31 3.15
C PHE A 55 6.77 -19.41 2.70
N ALA A 56 7.05 -18.35 3.46
CA ALA A 56 8.19 -17.49 3.18
C ALA A 56 9.52 -18.27 3.16
N LYS A 57 9.75 -19.12 4.14
CA LYS A 57 10.94 -20.00 4.19
C LYS A 57 11.00 -20.95 2.99
N PHE A 58 9.88 -21.53 2.59
CA PHE A 58 9.83 -22.42 1.42
C PHE A 58 10.21 -21.67 0.13
N CYS A 59 9.76 -20.44 -0.03
CA CYS A 59 10.07 -19.63 -1.20
C CYS A 59 11.56 -19.25 -1.29
N THR A 60 12.33 -19.33 -0.21
CA THR A 60 13.76 -18.94 -0.22
C THR A 60 14.63 -19.89 -1.04
N GLY A 61 14.22 -21.14 -1.24
CA GLY A 61 15.02 -22.17 -1.93
C GLY A 61 15.14 -21.99 -3.44
N ASN A 62 14.16 -21.31 -4.09
CA ASN A 62 14.14 -21.16 -5.54
C ASN A 62 14.20 -19.66 -5.90
N PRO A 63 15.08 -19.23 -6.85
CA PRO A 63 15.24 -17.82 -7.20
C PRO A 63 13.94 -17.19 -7.74
N LEU A 64 13.16 -17.92 -8.54
CA LEU A 64 11.89 -17.42 -9.07
C LEU A 64 10.87 -17.18 -7.95
N LEU A 65 10.73 -18.13 -7.03
CA LEU A 65 9.84 -18.01 -5.89
C LEU A 65 10.28 -16.89 -4.95
N ARG A 66 11.59 -16.73 -4.75
CA ARG A 66 12.19 -15.73 -3.86
C ARG A 66 12.01 -14.29 -4.32
N TYR A 67 12.15 -14.02 -5.63
CA TYR A 67 12.15 -12.65 -6.16
C TYR A 67 10.84 -12.24 -6.84
N LEU A 68 9.98 -13.19 -7.21
CA LEU A 68 8.70 -12.92 -7.84
C LEU A 68 7.54 -13.25 -6.91
N VAL A 69 7.43 -14.50 -6.49
CA VAL A 69 6.25 -14.98 -5.73
C VAL A 69 6.25 -14.45 -4.30
N LEU A 70 7.38 -14.53 -3.61
CA LEU A 70 7.47 -14.11 -2.21
C LEU A 70 7.18 -12.60 -2.04
N PRO A 71 7.80 -11.67 -2.80
CA PRO A 71 7.47 -10.24 -2.67
C PRO A 71 6.03 -9.93 -3.08
N PHE A 72 5.53 -10.56 -4.15
CA PHE A 72 4.17 -10.35 -4.61
C PHE A 72 3.13 -10.77 -3.56
N VAL A 73 3.22 -12.01 -3.07
CA VAL A 73 2.30 -12.52 -2.05
C VAL A 73 2.45 -11.77 -0.73
N SER A 74 3.68 -11.45 -0.33
CA SER A 74 3.91 -10.67 0.89
C SER A 74 3.33 -9.27 0.80
N ALA A 75 3.50 -8.58 -0.33
CA ALA A 75 2.93 -7.27 -0.55
C ALA A 75 1.40 -7.31 -0.55
N LEU A 76 0.81 -8.31 -1.23
CA LEU A 76 -0.65 -8.47 -1.32
C LEU A 76 -1.28 -8.79 0.04
N MET A 77 -0.69 -9.70 0.82
CA MET A 77 -1.27 -10.18 2.08
C MET A 77 -0.92 -9.32 3.30
N LEU A 78 0.26 -8.74 3.32
CA LEU A 78 0.80 -8.11 4.52
C LEU A 78 0.96 -6.59 4.39
N GLY A 79 0.88 -6.07 3.17
CA GLY A 79 1.21 -4.67 2.87
C GLY A 79 2.72 -4.38 2.95
N ASN A 80 3.10 -3.16 2.59
CA ASN A 80 4.50 -2.78 2.43
C ASN A 80 5.42 -3.03 3.63
N PRO A 81 5.10 -2.55 4.85
CA PRO A 81 6.04 -2.67 5.96
C PRO A 81 6.33 -4.12 6.33
N MET A 82 5.31 -4.97 6.27
CA MET A 82 5.45 -6.38 6.64
C MET A 82 6.04 -7.21 5.49
N ALA A 83 5.78 -6.86 4.24
CA ALA A 83 6.43 -7.48 3.08
C ALA A 83 7.95 -7.33 3.15
N LEU A 84 8.45 -6.14 3.50
CA LEU A 84 9.87 -5.92 3.71
C LEU A 84 10.42 -6.75 4.88
N SER A 85 9.65 -6.95 5.93
CA SER A 85 10.08 -7.78 7.06
C SER A 85 10.29 -9.27 6.71
N MET A 86 9.69 -9.76 5.62
CA MET A 86 9.90 -11.13 5.13
C MET A 86 11.34 -11.36 4.66
N GLY A 87 12.08 -10.31 4.31
CA GLY A 87 13.50 -10.39 3.97
C GLY A 87 14.38 -10.98 5.08
N LYS A 88 13.93 -10.94 6.34
CA LYS A 88 14.66 -11.56 7.47
C LYS A 88 14.90 -13.07 7.32
N PHE A 89 14.07 -13.76 6.54
CA PHE A 89 14.19 -15.19 6.31
C PHE A 89 15.19 -15.55 5.20
N LEU A 90 15.70 -14.54 4.46
CA LEU A 90 16.67 -14.75 3.41
C LEU A 90 18.12 -14.63 3.94
N PRO A 91 19.07 -15.40 3.37
CA PRO A 91 20.50 -15.13 3.55
C PRO A 91 20.87 -13.69 3.15
N GLU A 92 21.85 -13.09 3.83
CA GLU A 92 22.25 -11.69 3.65
C GLU A 92 22.52 -11.32 2.19
N PHE A 93 23.18 -12.22 1.46
CA PHE A 93 23.51 -12.02 0.04
C PHE A 93 22.29 -11.75 -0.86
N TYR A 94 21.13 -12.31 -0.53
CA TYR A 94 19.91 -12.18 -1.34
C TYR A 94 18.99 -11.06 -0.90
N LYS A 95 19.21 -10.48 0.27
CA LYS A 95 18.35 -9.42 0.83
C LYS A 95 18.25 -8.17 -0.06
N PRO A 96 19.37 -7.61 -0.61
CA PRO A 96 19.26 -6.42 -1.44
C PRO A 96 18.36 -6.61 -2.66
N ALA A 97 18.51 -7.73 -3.36
CA ALA A 97 17.67 -8.05 -4.51
C ALA A 97 16.20 -8.29 -4.13
N TYR A 98 15.96 -8.93 -2.98
CA TYR A 98 14.60 -9.10 -2.45
C TYR A 98 13.95 -7.76 -2.12
N TYR A 99 14.66 -6.86 -1.43
CA TYR A 99 14.11 -5.55 -1.08
C TYR A 99 13.82 -4.70 -2.30
N ALA A 100 14.66 -4.74 -3.34
CA ALA A 100 14.39 -4.09 -4.61
C ALA A 100 13.13 -4.67 -5.28
N ALA A 101 13.01 -5.99 -5.34
CA ALA A 101 11.83 -6.67 -5.90
C ALA A 101 10.56 -6.39 -5.08
N ALA A 102 10.63 -6.42 -3.76
CA ALA A 102 9.51 -6.13 -2.88
C ALA A 102 9.04 -4.68 -3.03
N SER A 103 9.97 -3.73 -3.10
CA SER A 103 9.67 -2.32 -3.34
C SER A 103 8.98 -2.11 -4.69
N TYR A 104 9.48 -2.74 -5.76
CA TYR A 104 8.86 -2.69 -7.08
C TYR A 104 7.43 -3.26 -7.07
N HIS A 105 7.22 -4.43 -6.46
CA HIS A 105 5.89 -5.03 -6.34
C HIS A 105 4.95 -4.19 -5.48
N CYS A 106 5.44 -3.53 -4.44
CA CYS A 106 4.64 -2.63 -3.64
C CYS A 106 4.09 -1.47 -4.47
N HIS A 107 4.93 -0.83 -5.26
CA HIS A 107 4.51 0.30 -6.11
C HIS A 107 3.60 -0.13 -7.25
N THR A 108 3.88 -1.24 -7.94
CA THR A 108 3.03 -1.72 -9.05
C THR A 108 1.68 -2.23 -8.58
N ASN A 109 1.61 -2.84 -7.40
CA ASN A 109 0.37 -3.42 -6.88
C ASN A 109 -0.50 -2.41 -6.13
N SER A 110 0.06 -1.32 -5.60
CA SER A 110 -0.71 -0.32 -4.84
C SER A 110 -1.78 0.38 -5.70
N GLY A 111 -1.55 0.53 -6.99
CA GLY A 111 -2.54 1.06 -7.92
C GLY A 111 -3.75 0.13 -8.14
N ILE A 112 -3.57 -1.19 -7.97
CA ILE A 112 -4.63 -2.19 -8.11
C ILE A 112 -5.24 -2.53 -6.74
N PHE A 113 -4.39 -2.65 -5.73
CA PHE A 113 -4.76 -3.08 -4.38
C PHE A 113 -4.42 -1.99 -3.36
N ALA A 114 -5.35 -1.10 -3.14
CA ALA A 114 -5.24 0.08 -2.28
C ALA A 114 -4.74 -0.20 -0.85
N HIS A 115 -4.99 -1.39 -0.31
CA HIS A 115 -4.56 -1.77 1.03
C HIS A 115 -3.05 -1.99 1.17
N ILE A 116 -2.33 -2.18 0.06
CA ILE A 116 -0.88 -2.42 0.06
C ILE A 116 -0.13 -1.16 0.50
N ASN A 117 -0.47 -0.02 -0.10
CA ASN A 117 0.06 1.28 0.27
C ASN A 117 -1.04 2.36 0.18
N PRO A 118 -1.82 2.55 1.24
CA PRO A 118 -2.94 3.49 1.21
C PRO A 118 -2.54 4.93 0.85
N GLY A 119 -1.30 5.33 1.18
CA GLY A 119 -0.80 6.66 0.88
C GLY A 119 -0.63 6.95 -0.63
N GLU A 120 -0.40 5.92 -1.44
CA GLU A 120 -0.21 6.08 -2.89
C GLU A 120 -1.52 6.26 -3.65
N ILE A 121 -2.67 5.91 -3.07
CA ILE A 121 -3.97 6.15 -3.69
C ILE A 121 -4.15 7.61 -4.08
N PHE A 122 -3.71 8.54 -3.24
CA PHE A 122 -3.81 9.96 -3.52
C PHE A 122 -2.98 10.39 -4.74
N ILE A 123 -1.94 9.63 -5.09
CA ILE A 123 -1.11 9.86 -6.28
C ILE A 123 -1.82 9.34 -7.53
N TYR A 124 -2.48 8.18 -7.45
CA TYR A 124 -3.15 7.54 -8.58
C TYR A 124 -4.52 8.12 -8.90
N LEU A 125 -5.19 8.70 -7.92
CA LEU A 125 -6.52 9.30 -8.12
C LEU A 125 -6.46 10.78 -8.49
N GLY A 126 -5.24 11.41 -8.50
CA GLY A 126 -4.99 12.76 -9.00
C GLY A 126 -5.61 13.85 -8.19
#